data_ce65c08879da7eccf241623c184debb4
#
_entry.id   ce65c08879da7eccf241623c184debb4
#
_cell.length_a   1.000
_cell.length_b   1.000
_cell.length_c   1.000
_cell.angle_alpha   90.00
_cell.angle_beta   90.00
_cell.angle_gamma   90.00
#
_symmetry.space_group_name_H-M   'P 1'
#
loop_
_entity.id
_entity.type
_entity.pdbx_description
1 polymer ?
#
loop_
_entity_poly.entity_id
_entity_poly.type
_entity_poly.pdbx_seq_one_letter_code
_entity_poly.pdbx_strand_id
1 'polypeptide(L)'
;MRVLAIDPGAKTGIALYDTDTKFLALEIIPKGLEGFQRWWSFKGPLMLDNSVTIVCESFEAEEGTHGLDLTPVEIIGWLKGLGVPIHWQRRNQRGKGKLITPAVLKRAGLYPKRGELKEGHQVAALQHLLAYLVKIRHRPTIELLHPKEAS
;
A
#
# COMPACT_ATOMS: atom_id res chain seq x y z
N MET A 1 9.79 -0.51 12.99
CA MET A 1 8.44 0.05 12.70
C MET A 1 7.77 -0.77 11.62
N ARG A 2 6.52 -1.16 11.80
CA ARG A 2 5.74 -1.89 10.78
C ARG A 2 4.73 -0.97 10.10
N VAL A 3 4.64 -1.04 8.79
CA VAL A 3 3.70 -0.26 7.98
C VAL A 3 2.90 -1.22 7.11
N LEU A 4 1.57 -1.11 7.18
CA LEU A 4 0.61 -1.82 6.34
C LEU A 4 0.01 -0.83 5.35
N ALA A 5 0.14 -1.08 4.06
CA ALA A 5 -0.53 -0.29 3.03
C ALA A 5 -1.63 -1.09 2.35
N ILE A 6 -2.72 -0.41 2.04
CA ILE A 6 -3.92 -0.97 1.43
C ILE A 6 -4.24 -0.18 0.16
N ASP A 7 -4.33 -0.87 -0.97
CA ASP A 7 -4.85 -0.36 -2.24
C ASP A 7 -6.22 -1.00 -2.50
N PRO A 8 -7.33 -0.34 -2.09
CA PRO A 8 -8.66 -0.94 -2.10
C PRO A 8 -9.21 -1.08 -3.52
N GLY A 9 -9.92 -2.19 -3.78
CA GLY A 9 -10.53 -2.48 -5.07
C GLY A 9 -11.26 -3.81 -5.07
N ALA A 10 -11.84 -4.20 -6.23
CA ALA A 10 -12.39 -5.55 -6.44
C ALA A 10 -11.35 -6.64 -6.14
N LYS A 11 -10.10 -6.31 -6.38
CA LYS A 11 -8.91 -7.01 -5.90
C LYS A 11 -8.13 -5.99 -5.07
N THR A 12 -8.07 -6.19 -3.77
CA THR A 12 -7.36 -5.28 -2.86
C THR A 12 -5.90 -5.69 -2.76
N GLY A 13 -5.00 -4.76 -3.03
CA GLY A 13 -3.57 -4.93 -2.83
C GLY A 13 -3.17 -4.63 -1.39
N ILE A 14 -2.32 -5.49 -0.83
CA ILE A 14 -1.75 -5.34 0.50
C ILE A 14 -0.23 -5.35 0.40
N ALA A 15 0.41 -4.42 1.10
CA ALA A 15 1.84 -4.43 1.35
C ALA A 15 2.10 -4.25 2.85
N LEU A 16 2.85 -5.15 3.45
CA LEU A 16 3.33 -5.06 4.83
C LEU A 16 4.85 -4.99 4.82
N TYR A 17 5.41 -3.98 5.45
CA TYR A 17 6.85 -3.81 5.55
C TYR A 17 7.26 -3.54 7.00
N ASP A 18 8.21 -4.33 7.47
CA ASP A 18 8.90 -4.08 8.73
C ASP A 18 10.26 -3.43 8.44
N THR A 19 10.42 -2.18 8.90
CA THR A 19 11.65 -1.40 8.63
C THR A 19 12.85 -1.93 9.38
N ASP A 20 12.68 -2.63 10.48
CA ASP A 20 13.76 -3.09 11.34
C ASP A 20 14.33 -4.42 10.80
N THR A 21 13.46 -5.34 10.43
CA THR A 21 13.85 -6.64 9.85
C THR A 21 13.99 -6.60 8.33
N LYS A 22 13.53 -5.51 7.66
CA LYS A 22 13.42 -5.38 6.20
C LYS A 22 12.52 -6.44 5.56
N PHE A 23 11.65 -7.05 6.35
CA PHE A 23 10.68 -8.02 5.85
C PHE A 23 9.59 -7.31 5.05
N LEU A 24 9.35 -7.77 3.84
CA LEU A 24 8.29 -7.31 2.95
C LEU A 24 7.37 -8.47 2.60
N ALA A 25 6.08 -8.32 2.86
CA ALA A 25 5.03 -9.23 2.40
C ALA A 25 4.05 -8.47 1.50
N LEU A 26 3.68 -9.11 0.39
CA LEU A 26 2.71 -8.58 -0.57
C LEU A 26 1.60 -9.61 -0.77
N GLU A 27 0.35 -9.15 -0.78
CA GLU A 27 -0.83 -10.03 -0.91
C GLU A 27 -1.89 -9.38 -1.80
N ILE A 28 -2.70 -10.19 -2.46
CA ILE A 28 -3.92 -9.77 -3.14
C ILE A 28 -5.10 -10.45 -2.50
N ILE A 29 -6.11 -9.65 -2.19
CA ILE A 29 -7.36 -10.13 -1.61
C ILE A 29 -8.45 -9.97 -2.66
N PRO A 30 -8.97 -11.05 -3.21
CA PRO A 30 -10.06 -11.03 -4.17
C PRO A 30 -11.42 -10.81 -3.48
N LYS A 31 -12.48 -10.64 -4.28
CA LYS A 31 -13.89 -10.55 -3.87
C LYS A 31 -14.26 -9.24 -3.14
N GLY A 32 -13.60 -8.15 -3.45
CA GLY A 32 -14.00 -6.83 -3.00
C GLY A 32 -14.15 -6.70 -1.49
N LEU A 33 -15.22 -6.04 -1.04
CA LEU A 33 -15.47 -5.81 0.38
C LEU A 33 -15.61 -7.12 1.19
N GLU A 34 -16.35 -8.10 0.68
CA GLU A 34 -16.53 -9.39 1.38
C GLU A 34 -15.20 -10.09 1.62
N GLY A 35 -14.37 -10.18 0.58
CA GLY A 35 -13.03 -10.79 0.70
C GLY A 35 -12.14 -10.02 1.66
N PHE A 36 -12.19 -8.70 1.60
CA PHE A 36 -11.41 -7.84 2.48
C PHE A 36 -11.86 -7.97 3.95
N GLN A 37 -13.16 -7.98 4.24
CA GLN A 37 -13.71 -8.18 5.58
C GLN A 37 -13.29 -9.53 6.16
N ARG A 38 -13.34 -10.59 5.36
CA ARG A 38 -12.87 -11.92 5.77
C ARG A 38 -11.38 -11.93 6.10
N TRP A 39 -10.56 -11.36 5.24
CA TRP A 39 -9.12 -11.22 5.48
C TRP A 39 -8.85 -10.42 6.76
N TRP A 40 -9.55 -9.31 6.95
CA TRP A 40 -9.41 -8.46 8.14
C TRP A 40 -9.80 -9.18 9.42
N SER A 41 -10.85 -9.99 9.42
CA SER A 41 -11.28 -10.73 10.61
C SER A 41 -10.22 -11.70 11.13
N PHE A 42 -9.37 -12.22 10.23
CA PHE A 42 -8.27 -13.12 10.60
C PHE A 42 -6.97 -12.39 10.90
N LYS A 43 -6.61 -11.41 10.08
CA LYS A 43 -5.30 -10.74 10.15
C LYS A 43 -5.35 -9.35 10.79
N GLY A 44 -6.48 -8.67 10.72
CA GLY A 44 -6.64 -7.32 11.25
C GLY A 44 -6.32 -7.21 12.75
N PRO A 45 -6.84 -8.07 13.63
CA PRO A 45 -6.52 -8.02 15.06
C PRO A 45 -5.02 -8.16 15.36
N LEU A 46 -4.29 -8.95 14.57
CA LEU A 46 -2.84 -9.08 14.68
C LEU A 46 -2.08 -7.83 14.22
N MET A 47 -2.74 -6.99 13.41
CA MET A 47 -2.18 -5.76 12.86
C MET A 47 -2.58 -4.51 13.64
N LEU A 48 -3.60 -4.63 14.51
CA LEU A 48 -4.11 -3.54 15.36
C LEU A 48 -3.34 -3.39 16.67
N ASP A 49 -2.31 -4.20 16.92
CA ASP A 49 -1.39 -3.82 17.98
C ASP A 49 -0.80 -2.44 17.61
N ASN A 50 -0.70 -1.53 18.58
CA ASN A 50 -0.25 -0.14 18.41
C ASN A 50 1.13 0.02 17.73
N SER A 51 1.70 -1.07 17.22
CA SER A 51 3.00 -1.11 16.54
C SER A 51 2.90 -1.05 15.01
N VAL A 52 1.68 -1.11 14.43
CA VAL A 52 1.48 -1.08 12.98
C VAL A 52 0.85 0.24 12.55
N THR A 53 1.52 0.94 11.67
CA THR A 53 0.97 2.12 10.99
C THR A 53 0.21 1.68 9.74
N ILE A 54 -1.06 2.08 9.63
CA ILE A 54 -1.90 1.74 8.48
C ILE A 54 -1.96 2.92 7.53
N VAL A 55 -1.71 2.66 6.26
CA VAL A 55 -1.81 3.60 5.15
C VAL A 55 -2.82 3.06 4.15
N CYS A 56 -3.75 3.87 3.67
CA CYS A 56 -4.73 3.45 2.69
C CYS A 56 -4.89 4.49 1.58
N GLU A 57 -5.03 4.03 0.34
CA GLU A 57 -5.40 4.91 -0.75
C GLU A 57 -6.81 5.46 -0.50
N SER A 58 -6.97 6.78 -0.63
CA SER A 58 -8.27 7.42 -0.65
C SER A 58 -8.82 7.43 -2.07
N PHE A 59 -10.09 7.10 -2.23
CA PHE A 59 -10.76 7.18 -3.51
C PHE A 59 -11.18 8.63 -3.79
N GLU A 60 -10.83 9.12 -4.97
CA GLU A 60 -11.34 10.37 -5.53
C GLU A 60 -12.06 10.02 -6.84
N ALA A 61 -13.36 10.30 -6.89
CA ALA A 61 -14.10 10.18 -8.14
C ALA A 61 -13.62 11.27 -9.12
N GLU A 62 -13.14 10.86 -10.28
CA GLU A 62 -12.89 11.81 -11.38
C GLU A 62 -14.22 12.10 -12.08
N GLU A 63 -14.49 13.39 -12.35
CA GLU A 63 -15.69 13.79 -13.08
C GLU A 63 -15.73 13.11 -14.47
N GLY A 64 -16.87 12.51 -14.80
CA GLY A 64 -17.11 11.94 -16.14
C GLY A 64 -16.89 10.44 -16.30
N THR A 65 -16.57 9.69 -15.26
CA THR A 65 -16.44 8.23 -15.32
C THR A 65 -17.81 7.55 -15.28
N HIS A 66 -18.30 7.10 -16.43
CA HIS A 66 -19.44 6.17 -16.51
C HIS A 66 -18.97 4.76 -16.12
N GLY A 67 -19.70 4.09 -15.23
CA GLY A 67 -19.39 2.71 -14.80
C GLY A 67 -18.30 2.60 -13.74
N LEU A 68 -18.29 3.51 -12.76
CA LEU A 68 -17.39 3.47 -11.61
C LEU A 68 -17.52 2.16 -10.83
N ASP A 69 -16.39 1.49 -10.64
CA ASP A 69 -16.26 0.46 -9.60
C ASP A 69 -16.32 1.14 -8.23
N LEU A 70 -17.39 0.92 -7.49
CA LEU A 70 -17.59 1.49 -6.15
C LEU A 70 -16.92 0.66 -5.05
N THR A 71 -16.35 -0.49 -5.35
CA THR A 71 -15.71 -1.38 -4.38
C THR A 71 -14.66 -0.66 -3.52
N PRO A 72 -13.80 0.23 -4.07
CA PRO A 72 -12.88 1.00 -3.24
C PRO A 72 -13.59 1.87 -2.21
N VAL A 73 -14.71 2.49 -2.60
CA VAL A 73 -15.51 3.36 -1.70
C VAL A 73 -16.13 2.57 -0.57
N GLU A 74 -16.63 1.35 -0.86
CA GLU A 74 -17.21 0.45 0.13
C GLU A 74 -16.16 0.02 1.16
N ILE A 75 -14.97 -0.39 0.72
CA ILE A 75 -13.86 -0.79 1.60
C ILE A 75 -13.41 0.40 2.46
N ILE A 76 -13.24 1.58 1.87
CA ILE A 76 -12.85 2.80 2.59
C ILE A 76 -13.91 3.18 3.61
N GLY A 77 -15.19 3.13 3.24
CA GLY A 77 -16.31 3.41 4.16
C GLY A 77 -16.31 2.45 5.35
N TRP A 78 -16.12 1.18 5.09
CA TRP A 78 -16.03 0.17 6.13
C TRP A 78 -14.83 0.38 7.06
N LEU A 79 -13.64 0.65 6.52
CA LEU A 79 -12.44 0.96 7.31
C LEU A 79 -12.62 2.19 8.20
N LYS A 80 -13.27 3.24 7.67
CA LYS A 80 -13.61 4.44 8.47
C LYS A 80 -14.55 4.11 9.62
N GLY A 81 -15.50 3.20 9.41
CA GLY A 81 -16.45 2.74 10.41
C GLY A 81 -15.79 1.97 11.57
N LEU A 82 -14.61 1.38 11.37
CA LEU A 82 -13.86 0.68 12.42
C LEU A 82 -13.24 1.62 13.46
N GLY A 83 -13.11 2.92 13.17
CA GLY A 83 -12.45 3.88 14.06
C GLY A 83 -10.94 3.66 14.23
N VAL A 84 -10.32 2.89 13.35
CA VAL A 84 -8.87 2.63 13.38
C VAL A 84 -8.12 3.83 12.80
N PRO A 85 -7.02 4.29 13.42
CA PRO A 85 -6.19 5.34 12.85
C PRO A 85 -5.57 4.91 11.51
N ILE A 86 -5.92 5.61 10.44
CA ILE A 86 -5.43 5.32 9.08
C ILE A 86 -4.88 6.61 8.46
N HIS A 87 -3.68 6.50 7.87
CA HIS A 87 -3.12 7.56 7.04
C HIS A 87 -3.66 7.45 5.62
N TRP A 88 -4.58 8.35 5.28
CA TRP A 88 -5.19 8.40 3.95
C TRP A 88 -4.25 9.07 2.94
N GLN A 89 -4.04 8.42 1.80
CA GLN A 89 -3.23 8.95 0.71
C GLN A 89 -4.04 9.01 -0.58
N ARG A 90 -3.90 10.11 -1.33
CA ARG A 90 -4.46 10.23 -2.65
C ARG A 90 -3.72 9.35 -3.66
N ARG A 91 -4.41 8.88 -4.69
CA ARG A 91 -3.83 8.09 -5.79
C ARG A 91 -2.60 8.76 -6.40
N ASN A 92 -2.62 10.07 -6.55
CA ASN A 92 -1.51 10.84 -7.09
C ASN A 92 -0.28 10.91 -6.15
N GLN A 93 -0.40 10.51 -4.89
CA GLN A 93 0.69 10.48 -3.91
C GLN A 93 1.52 9.18 -3.96
N ARG A 94 1.12 8.18 -4.78
CA ARG A 94 1.89 6.93 -5.00
C ARG A 94 3.30 7.15 -5.56
N GLY A 95 3.74 8.36 -5.73
CA GLY A 95 5.03 8.67 -6.30
C GLY A 95 4.92 9.42 -7.61
N LYS A 96 4.06 10.43 -7.66
CA LYS A 96 4.18 11.49 -8.68
C LYS A 96 5.56 12.08 -8.57
N GLY A 97 6.31 11.84 -9.57
CA GLY A 97 7.70 12.18 -9.61
C GLY A 97 8.55 10.91 -9.48
N LYS A 98 9.65 10.91 -10.06
CA LYS A 98 10.66 9.87 -10.30
C LYS A 98 11.11 9.05 -9.07
N LEU A 99 10.47 9.21 -7.90
CA LEU A 99 10.96 8.65 -6.64
C LEU A 99 10.60 7.18 -6.42
N ILE A 100 9.40 6.73 -6.85
CA ILE A 100 8.93 5.35 -6.58
C ILE A 100 8.34 4.75 -7.85
N THR A 101 9.14 4.66 -8.88
CA THR A 101 8.77 4.03 -10.15
C THR A 101 9.05 2.52 -10.12
N PRO A 102 8.43 1.71 -11.00
CA PRO A 102 8.79 0.31 -11.14
C PRO A 102 10.29 0.08 -11.35
N ALA A 103 10.96 0.98 -12.07
CA ALA A 103 12.42 0.90 -12.28
C ALA A 103 13.20 1.11 -10.97
N VAL A 104 12.78 2.06 -10.14
CA VAL A 104 13.36 2.28 -8.82
C VAL A 104 13.14 1.07 -7.91
N LEU A 105 11.92 0.52 -7.89
CA LEU A 105 11.60 -0.68 -7.11
C LEU A 105 12.44 -1.88 -7.54
N LYS A 106 12.63 -2.09 -8.84
CA LYS A 106 13.50 -3.16 -9.38
C LYS A 106 14.94 -2.98 -8.92
N ARG A 107 15.47 -1.77 -9.03
CA ARG A 107 16.84 -1.46 -8.60
C ARG A 107 17.02 -1.64 -7.09
N ALA A 108 16.03 -1.28 -6.30
CA ALA A 108 16.03 -1.47 -4.85
C ALA A 108 15.78 -2.93 -4.40
N GLY A 109 15.53 -3.86 -5.34
CA GLY A 109 15.20 -5.24 -5.03
C GLY A 109 13.82 -5.46 -4.38
N LEU A 110 12.96 -4.43 -4.45
CA LEU A 110 11.62 -4.45 -3.85
C LEU A 110 10.52 -4.79 -4.87
N TYR A 111 10.86 -4.82 -6.15
CA TYR A 111 9.89 -5.20 -7.17
C TYR A 111 9.71 -6.71 -7.19
N PRO A 112 8.47 -7.18 -7.20
CA PRO A 112 8.19 -8.62 -7.20
C PRO A 112 8.85 -9.34 -8.36
N LYS A 113 9.36 -10.55 -8.09
CA LYS A 113 9.99 -11.37 -9.12
C LYS A 113 8.96 -11.84 -10.15
N ARG A 114 9.43 -12.05 -11.38
CA ARG A 114 8.61 -12.52 -12.49
C ARG A 114 7.93 -13.85 -12.10
N GLY A 115 6.60 -13.87 -12.02
CA GLY A 115 5.78 -15.01 -11.61
C GLY A 115 5.19 -14.96 -10.21
N GLU A 116 5.70 -14.11 -9.31
CA GLU A 116 5.17 -13.96 -7.95
C GLU A 116 3.98 -12.97 -7.90
N LEU A 117 3.93 -12.01 -8.83
CA LEU A 117 2.88 -11.01 -8.87
C LEU A 117 2.37 -10.79 -10.30
N LYS A 118 1.12 -11.07 -10.49
CA LYS A 118 0.44 -10.84 -11.77
C LYS A 118 -0.36 -9.53 -11.80
N GLU A 119 -0.44 -8.79 -10.69
CA GLU A 119 -1.44 -7.74 -10.57
C GLU A 119 -0.89 -6.42 -10.01
N GLY A 120 -1.29 -5.30 -10.65
CA GLY A 120 -0.81 -3.96 -10.32
C GLY A 120 -1.17 -3.44 -8.92
N HIS A 121 -2.19 -4.01 -8.26
CA HIS A 121 -2.66 -3.58 -6.95
C HIS A 121 -1.64 -3.79 -5.82
N GLN A 122 -0.86 -4.87 -5.87
CA GLN A 122 0.20 -5.10 -4.89
C GLN A 122 1.34 -4.08 -5.05
N VAL A 123 1.69 -3.78 -6.30
CA VAL A 123 2.69 -2.74 -6.60
C VAL A 123 2.17 -1.37 -6.16
N ALA A 124 0.88 -1.09 -6.38
CA ALA A 124 0.27 0.15 -5.92
C ALA A 124 0.29 0.27 -4.39
N ALA A 125 -0.07 -0.79 -3.66
CA ALA A 125 0.02 -0.81 -2.20
C ALA A 125 1.47 -0.59 -1.72
N LEU A 126 2.45 -1.24 -2.36
CA LEU A 126 3.87 -1.03 -2.06
C LEU A 126 4.31 0.41 -2.32
N GLN A 127 3.85 1.01 -3.43
CA GLN A 127 4.16 2.41 -3.72
C GLN A 127 3.57 3.35 -2.66
N HIS A 128 2.35 3.11 -2.19
CA HIS A 128 1.75 3.88 -1.09
C HIS A 128 2.54 3.74 0.21
N LEU A 129 2.97 2.54 0.55
CA LEU A 129 3.80 2.26 1.72
C LEU A 129 5.10 3.05 1.67
N LEU A 130 5.84 2.94 0.56
CA LEU A 130 7.12 3.63 0.39
C LEU A 130 6.96 5.16 0.33
N ALA A 131 5.89 5.65 -0.31
CA ALA A 131 5.57 7.08 -0.31
C ALA A 131 5.33 7.61 1.09
N TYR A 132 4.66 6.85 1.95
CA TYR A 132 4.50 7.18 3.35
C TYR A 132 5.86 7.27 4.07
N LEU A 133 6.72 6.26 3.93
CA LEU A 133 8.04 6.24 4.54
C LEU A 133 8.93 7.41 4.08
N VAL A 134 8.87 7.75 2.81
CA VAL A 134 9.56 8.93 2.27
C VAL A 134 8.99 10.22 2.87
N LYS A 135 7.67 10.34 2.98
CA LYS A 135 6.99 11.49 3.57
C LYS A 135 7.41 11.74 5.03
N ILE A 136 7.54 10.69 5.82
CA ILE A 136 8.01 10.80 7.21
C ILE A 136 9.55 10.86 7.32
N ARG A 137 10.25 10.98 6.20
CA ARG A 137 11.71 11.08 6.10
C ARG A 137 12.45 9.87 6.70
N HIS A 138 11.93 8.67 6.52
CA HIS A 138 12.60 7.45 6.94
C HIS A 138 13.88 7.23 6.12
N ARG A 139 15.01 7.63 6.69
CA ARG A 139 16.31 7.64 6.04
C ARG A 139 16.72 6.33 5.37
N PRO A 140 16.63 5.16 6.04
CA PRO A 140 17.04 3.90 5.43
C PRO A 140 16.23 3.57 4.16
N THR A 141 14.93 3.91 4.12
CA THR A 141 14.10 3.73 2.91
C THR A 141 14.53 4.67 1.80
N ILE A 142 14.81 5.94 2.12
CA ILE A 142 15.26 6.92 1.12
C ILE A 142 16.60 6.48 0.52
N GLU A 143 17.54 6.04 1.33
CA GLU A 143 18.84 5.53 0.89
C GLU A 143 18.72 4.25 0.05
N LEU A 144 17.79 3.37 0.39
CA LEU A 144 17.50 2.16 -0.38
C LEU A 144 16.94 2.48 -1.78
N LEU A 145 16.02 3.44 -1.86
CA LEU A 145 15.39 3.86 -3.12
C LEU A 145 16.33 4.70 -3.99
N HIS A 146 17.16 5.51 -3.36
CA HIS A 146 18.08 6.45 -3.98
C HIS A 146 19.45 6.34 -3.30
N PRO A 147 20.17 5.21 -3.53
CA PRO A 147 21.54 5.14 -3.05
C PRO A 147 22.31 6.32 -3.63
N LYS A 148 22.93 7.09 -2.75
CA LYS A 148 23.91 8.12 -3.20
C LYS A 148 24.91 7.36 -4.07
N GLU A 149 25.12 7.82 -5.28
CA GLU A 149 26.23 7.34 -6.09
C GLU A 149 27.47 7.48 -5.22
N ALA A 150 28.17 6.36 -5.02
CA ALA A 150 29.42 6.37 -4.29
C ALA A 150 30.37 7.27 -5.07
N SER A 151 30.52 8.46 -4.57
CA SER A 151 31.49 9.43 -5.08
C SER A 151 32.91 9.01 -4.68
#